data_eb1278ac8925a834da7377101cfa5e89
#
_entry.id   eb1278ac8925a834da7377101cfa5e89
#
_cell.length_a   1.000
_cell.length_b   1.000
_cell.length_c   1.000
_cell.angle_alpha   90.00
_cell.angle_beta   90.00
_cell.angle_gamma   90.00
#
_symmetry.space_group_name_H-M   'P 1'
#
loop_
_entity.id
_entity.type
_entity.pdbx_description
1 polymer ?
#
loop_
_entity_poly.entity_id
_entity_poly.type
_entity_poly.pdbx_seq_one_letter_code
_entity_poly.pdbx_strand_id
1 'polypeptide(L)'
;MKLHHVFRLSLAVLCSLALCGRASAQDNGEEDPPFSQPIAGVEIDAAGVLRTKQLDPRVAQERLLAARQAQNAEVMQPSQLRKVSLTRLEQAVAAAIERGERPSDEMLSMAGLTGIQYVFFYPESRDVVIAGPAEGAFRDPMGRYLGIRSGQPIMQLEDMVTALRAYGPGSKPTSVISVSIDPTPEGLARMQQFLASVRGRVQPGDARVLANALKQNLGLQTVTLKGIPQATNFARVLVEADYRMKLIGIGLERLPIPMQSYIERSTAAQGSANAMERWYFVPNYEGVTISEDGLAMKLNDRGVKLVGESERVDGAGNRAGGGRVNRASEAFCRDFTNHYAAIAQRVPVYAELRNLIDASIAAAYIQQQDFYGQAEWSLAVFGDEAHFPIETHGAPAQVETAVNAVWKGNTLLTPLGGGIHMQPRQALRSDRLVSETDGASDAVKQLAAPADLAEGQWWWD
;
A
#
# COMPACT_ATOMS: atom_id res chain seq x y z
N MET A 1 -63.20 -58.02 -16.35
CA MET A 1 -64.40 -57.52 -16.98
C MET A 1 -64.14 -56.05 -17.36
N LYS A 2 -63.99 -55.81 -18.67
CA LYS A 2 -64.34 -54.62 -19.46
C LYS A 2 -63.71 -53.29 -18.96
N LEU A 3 -63.23 -52.39 -19.78
CA LEU A 3 -62.98 -52.20 -21.22
C LEU A 3 -62.38 -50.81 -21.40
N HIS A 4 -61.33 -50.73 -22.19
CA HIS A 4 -60.95 -49.67 -23.10
C HIS A 4 -61.63 -48.28 -23.00
N HIS A 5 -60.88 -47.18 -23.11
CA HIS A 5 -60.73 -46.50 -24.36
C HIS A 5 -59.59 -45.46 -24.39
N VAL A 6 -58.77 -45.64 -25.37
CA VAL A 6 -57.81 -44.70 -26.02
C VAL A 6 -58.61 -43.53 -26.64
N PHE A 7 -58.17 -42.31 -26.46
CA PHE A 7 -58.32 -41.30 -27.52
C PHE A 7 -57.12 -40.36 -27.64
N ARG A 8 -56.71 -40.25 -28.85
CA ARG A 8 -55.60 -39.45 -29.37
C ARG A 8 -56.06 -38.04 -29.74
N LEU A 9 -55.06 -37.18 -30.00
CA LEU A 9 -55.01 -35.92 -30.76
C LEU A 9 -55.55 -34.72 -30.01
N SER A 10 -54.96 -33.53 -30.10
CA SER A 10 -54.27 -32.88 -31.23
C SER A 10 -53.39 -31.73 -30.76
N LEU A 11 -52.30 -31.57 -31.46
CA LEU A 11 -51.38 -30.46 -31.48
C LEU A 11 -52.14 -29.16 -31.88
N ALA A 12 -52.15 -28.14 -31.06
CA ALA A 12 -52.48 -26.77 -31.45
C ALA A 12 -51.35 -25.86 -31.01
N VAL A 13 -50.49 -25.52 -31.94
CA VAL A 13 -49.53 -24.43 -31.86
C VAL A 13 -50.29 -23.13 -31.90
N LEU A 14 -50.39 -22.45 -30.75
CA LEU A 14 -50.79 -21.05 -30.71
C LEU A 14 -49.51 -20.22 -30.45
N CYS A 15 -49.00 -19.62 -31.52
CA CYS A 15 -48.08 -18.51 -31.43
C CYS A 15 -48.77 -17.34 -30.76
N SER A 16 -48.58 -17.19 -29.47
CA SER A 16 -48.85 -15.93 -28.76
C SER A 16 -47.64 -15.05 -28.91
N LEU A 17 -47.67 -14.11 -29.84
CA LEU A 17 -46.79 -12.93 -29.87
C LEU A 17 -47.07 -12.13 -28.60
N ALA A 18 -46.31 -12.44 -27.54
CA ALA A 18 -46.14 -11.54 -26.41
C ALA A 18 -45.26 -10.39 -26.89
N LEU A 19 -45.87 -9.25 -27.18
CA LEU A 19 -45.18 -7.98 -27.17
C LEU A 19 -44.56 -7.82 -25.76
N CYS A 20 -43.29 -8.19 -25.61
CA CYS A 20 -42.47 -7.66 -24.56
C CYS A 20 -42.33 -6.17 -24.80
N GLY A 21 -43.24 -5.40 -24.22
CA GLY A 21 -42.99 -4.00 -23.94
C GLY A 21 -41.63 -3.92 -23.23
N ARG A 22 -40.63 -3.35 -23.89
CA ARG A 22 -39.46 -2.82 -23.21
C ARG A 22 -39.99 -1.84 -22.18
N ALA A 23 -40.16 -2.27 -20.94
CA ALA A 23 -40.12 -1.36 -19.84
C ALA A 23 -38.73 -0.72 -19.95
N SER A 24 -38.67 0.49 -20.48
CA SER A 24 -37.56 1.39 -20.23
C SER A 24 -37.48 1.47 -18.71
N ALA A 25 -36.56 0.75 -18.10
CA ALA A 25 -36.12 1.07 -16.78
C ALA A 25 -35.76 2.55 -16.88
N GLN A 26 -36.54 3.40 -16.25
CA GLN A 26 -36.15 4.75 -15.96
C GLN A 26 -34.87 4.59 -15.17
N ASP A 27 -33.77 4.86 -15.85
CA ASP A 27 -32.47 5.10 -15.28
C ASP A 27 -32.66 6.25 -14.28
N ASN A 28 -33.03 5.88 -13.06
CA ASN A 28 -32.97 6.80 -11.94
C ASN A 28 -31.46 7.05 -11.79
N GLY A 29 -31.01 8.16 -12.34
CA GLY A 29 -29.63 8.60 -12.41
C GLY A 29 -28.97 8.70 -11.02
N GLU A 30 -28.76 7.55 -10.38
CA GLU A 30 -27.67 7.32 -9.45
C GLU A 30 -26.42 7.35 -10.33
N GLU A 31 -25.90 8.56 -10.59
CA GLU A 31 -24.56 8.69 -11.10
C GLU A 31 -23.65 7.90 -10.17
N ASP A 32 -23.02 6.87 -10.70
CA ASP A 32 -21.98 6.13 -10.04
C ASP A 32 -21.01 7.10 -9.34
N PRO A 33 -20.55 6.75 -8.13
CA PRO A 33 -19.58 7.59 -7.42
C PRO A 33 -18.40 7.89 -8.35
N PRO A 34 -17.73 9.04 -8.20
CA PRO A 34 -16.68 9.51 -9.13
C PRO A 34 -15.53 8.53 -9.37
N PHE A 35 -15.48 7.42 -8.64
CA PHE A 35 -14.51 6.33 -8.77
C PHE A 35 -15.18 5.00 -9.11
N SER A 36 -16.10 4.99 -10.07
CA SER A 36 -16.81 3.77 -10.52
C SER A 36 -15.89 2.75 -11.20
N GLN A 37 -14.74 3.19 -11.72
CA GLN A 37 -13.74 2.32 -12.34
C GLN A 37 -12.59 1.98 -11.37
N PRO A 38 -11.96 0.80 -11.51
CA PRO A 38 -10.83 0.42 -10.66
C PRO A 38 -9.69 1.43 -10.75
N ILE A 39 -9.21 1.89 -9.60
CA ILE A 39 -8.04 2.75 -9.52
C ILE A 39 -6.81 1.89 -9.83
N ALA A 40 -6.08 2.23 -10.90
CA ALA A 40 -4.85 1.54 -11.28
C ALA A 40 -3.63 2.06 -10.52
N GLY A 41 -3.66 3.34 -10.11
CA GLY A 41 -2.58 3.99 -9.38
C GLY A 41 -2.82 5.48 -9.24
N VAL A 42 -1.73 6.22 -9.07
CA VAL A 42 -1.74 7.67 -8.95
C VAL A 42 -0.80 8.32 -9.93
N GLU A 43 -1.07 9.58 -10.27
CA GLU A 43 -0.13 10.45 -10.95
C GLU A 43 0.06 11.73 -10.12
N ILE A 44 1.23 12.33 -10.23
CA ILE A 44 1.56 13.58 -9.57
C ILE A 44 1.84 14.60 -10.66
N ASP A 45 1.07 15.68 -10.69
CA ASP A 45 1.24 16.74 -11.69
C ASP A 45 2.45 17.64 -11.35
N ALA A 46 2.77 18.57 -12.27
CA ALA A 46 3.91 19.49 -12.11
C ALA A 46 3.78 20.43 -10.89
N ALA A 47 2.57 20.59 -10.35
CA ALA A 47 2.32 21.36 -9.12
C ALA A 47 2.43 20.50 -7.84
N GLY A 48 2.77 19.20 -7.97
CA GLY A 48 2.85 18.26 -6.86
C GLY A 48 1.49 17.77 -6.37
N VAL A 49 0.42 17.91 -7.15
CA VAL A 49 -0.91 17.41 -6.77
C VAL A 49 -1.08 15.97 -7.21
N LEU A 50 -1.27 15.09 -6.24
CA LEU A 50 -1.56 13.68 -6.48
C LEU A 50 -3.02 13.47 -6.82
N ARG A 51 -3.27 12.72 -7.89
CA ARG A 51 -4.59 12.31 -8.37
C ARG A 51 -4.63 10.81 -8.61
N THR A 52 -5.79 10.21 -8.44
CA THR A 52 -5.97 8.80 -8.85
C THR A 52 -5.96 8.69 -10.36
N LYS A 53 -5.36 7.60 -10.86
CA LYS A 53 -5.28 7.28 -12.27
C LYS A 53 -6.01 5.98 -12.58
N GLN A 54 -6.81 6.03 -13.62
CA GLN A 54 -7.48 4.87 -14.19
C GLN A 54 -6.76 4.50 -15.48
N LEU A 55 -6.50 3.23 -15.69
CA LEU A 55 -5.87 2.72 -16.91
C LEU A 55 -6.74 1.62 -17.51
N ASP A 56 -6.69 1.49 -18.83
CA ASP A 56 -7.27 0.33 -19.51
C ASP A 56 -6.52 -0.94 -19.04
N PRO A 57 -7.21 -1.91 -18.44
CA PRO A 57 -6.60 -3.17 -18.00
C PRO A 57 -5.91 -3.95 -19.12
N ARG A 58 -6.32 -3.74 -20.38
CA ARG A 58 -5.74 -4.40 -21.56
C ARG A 58 -4.26 -4.08 -21.71
N VAL A 59 -3.84 -2.83 -21.45
CA VAL A 59 -2.45 -2.41 -21.56
C VAL A 59 -1.55 -3.16 -20.57
N ALA A 60 -2.03 -3.37 -19.34
CA ALA A 60 -1.32 -4.16 -18.34
C ALA A 60 -1.23 -5.65 -18.75
N GLN A 61 -2.33 -6.18 -19.32
CA GLN A 61 -2.37 -7.57 -19.80
C GLN A 61 -1.44 -7.79 -20.99
N GLU A 62 -1.37 -6.86 -21.94
CA GLU A 62 -0.44 -6.92 -23.07
C GLU A 62 1.01 -6.95 -22.60
N ARG A 63 1.39 -6.09 -21.64
CA ARG A 63 2.74 -6.11 -21.07
C ARG A 63 3.07 -7.41 -20.34
N LEU A 64 2.10 -7.94 -19.57
CA LEU A 64 2.25 -9.24 -18.91
C LEU A 64 2.48 -10.37 -19.92
N LEU A 65 1.70 -10.41 -21.01
CA LEU A 65 1.85 -11.42 -22.06
C LEU A 65 3.20 -11.30 -22.77
N ALA A 66 3.63 -10.07 -23.09
CA ALA A 66 4.95 -9.81 -23.67
C ALA A 66 6.09 -10.30 -22.74
N ALA A 67 5.99 -9.99 -21.44
CA ALA A 67 6.96 -10.44 -20.45
C ALA A 67 7.02 -11.97 -20.34
N ARG A 68 5.87 -12.65 -20.36
CA ARG A 68 5.82 -14.13 -20.35
C ARG A 68 6.48 -14.77 -21.58
N GLN A 69 6.44 -14.10 -22.73
CA GLN A 69 7.06 -14.57 -23.97
C GLN A 69 8.57 -14.32 -24.02
N ALA A 70 9.06 -13.28 -23.34
CA ALA A 70 10.46 -12.88 -23.32
C ALA A 70 11.34 -13.73 -22.39
N GLN A 71 10.79 -14.77 -21.74
CA GLN A 71 11.43 -15.47 -20.63
C GLN A 71 12.44 -16.51 -21.06
N ASN A 72 13.69 -16.35 -20.62
CA ASN A 72 14.67 -17.44 -20.53
C ASN A 72 15.68 -17.27 -19.38
N ALA A 73 15.51 -16.32 -18.47
CA ALA A 73 16.46 -16.08 -17.38
C ALA A 73 16.09 -16.90 -16.13
N GLU A 74 17.08 -17.37 -15.38
CA GLU A 74 16.92 -18.05 -14.09
C GLU A 74 16.12 -17.22 -13.11
N VAL A 75 16.31 -15.88 -13.11
CA VAL A 75 15.55 -14.94 -12.28
C VAL A 75 14.04 -15.02 -12.49
N MET A 76 13.59 -15.52 -13.65
CA MET A 76 12.18 -15.68 -13.97
C MET A 76 11.55 -16.93 -13.34
N GLN A 77 12.35 -17.85 -12.81
CA GLN A 77 11.85 -19.01 -12.10
C GLN A 77 11.34 -18.60 -10.71
N PRO A 78 10.23 -19.17 -10.24
CA PRO A 78 9.76 -18.89 -8.89
C PRO A 78 10.66 -19.57 -7.88
N SER A 79 10.94 -18.88 -6.78
CA SER A 79 11.66 -19.41 -5.64
C SER A 79 10.85 -19.18 -4.35
N GLN A 80 10.90 -20.14 -3.43
CA GLN A 80 10.32 -19.99 -2.12
C GLN A 80 11.23 -19.17 -1.19
N LEU A 81 12.54 -19.17 -1.48
CA LEU A 81 13.52 -18.48 -0.67
C LEU A 81 14.71 -18.04 -1.54
N ARG A 82 14.50 -17.01 -2.35
CA ARG A 82 15.58 -16.32 -3.06
C ARG A 82 16.35 -15.44 -2.10
N LYS A 83 17.65 -15.48 -2.21
CA LYS A 83 18.59 -14.71 -1.41
C LYS A 83 19.23 -13.64 -2.27
N VAL A 84 19.34 -12.44 -1.72
CA VAL A 84 19.96 -11.28 -2.37
C VAL A 84 20.97 -10.70 -1.40
N SER A 85 22.26 -10.76 -1.76
CA SER A 85 23.32 -10.06 -1.04
C SER A 85 23.28 -8.58 -1.41
N LEU A 86 22.96 -7.72 -0.46
CA LEU A 86 22.92 -6.27 -0.65
C LEU A 86 24.32 -5.70 -0.88
N THR A 87 25.33 -6.26 -0.22
CA THR A 87 26.74 -5.86 -0.37
C THR A 87 27.26 -6.17 -1.77
N ARG A 88 26.97 -7.36 -2.30
CA ARG A 88 27.35 -7.75 -3.67
C ARG A 88 26.50 -7.05 -4.71
N LEU A 89 25.22 -6.81 -4.45
CA LEU A 89 24.35 -6.06 -5.36
C LEU A 89 24.87 -4.64 -5.55
N GLU A 90 25.28 -3.97 -4.47
CA GLU A 90 25.90 -2.64 -4.60
C GLU A 90 27.16 -2.68 -5.45
N GLN A 91 28.04 -3.69 -5.27
CA GLN A 91 29.23 -3.86 -6.10
C GLN A 91 28.88 -4.10 -7.56
N ALA A 92 27.86 -4.91 -7.85
CA ALA A 92 27.40 -5.15 -9.23
C ALA A 92 26.81 -3.89 -9.88
N VAL A 93 26.08 -3.08 -9.11
CA VAL A 93 25.56 -1.77 -9.56
C VAL A 93 26.72 -0.80 -9.78
N ALA A 94 27.72 -0.74 -8.88
CA ALA A 94 28.90 0.08 -9.06
C ALA A 94 29.65 -0.28 -10.37
N ALA A 95 29.87 -1.56 -10.60
CA ALA A 95 30.52 -2.04 -11.81
C ALA A 95 29.74 -1.71 -13.11
N ALA A 96 28.41 -1.73 -13.06
CA ALA A 96 27.58 -1.31 -14.19
C ALA A 96 27.76 0.22 -14.46
N ILE A 97 27.71 1.03 -13.41
CA ILE A 97 27.88 2.48 -13.51
C ILE A 97 29.29 2.82 -14.05
N GLU A 98 30.35 2.16 -13.58
CA GLU A 98 31.72 2.36 -14.06
C GLU A 98 31.86 2.02 -15.56
N ARG A 99 31.09 1.08 -16.08
CA ARG A 99 31.02 0.78 -17.52
C ARG A 99 30.16 1.78 -18.31
N GLY A 100 29.54 2.76 -17.63
CA GLY A 100 28.58 3.69 -18.24
C GLY A 100 27.22 3.06 -18.57
N GLU A 101 26.92 1.92 -17.96
CA GLU A 101 25.66 1.17 -18.11
C GLU A 101 24.66 1.58 -17.02
N ARG A 102 23.38 1.40 -17.31
CA ARG A 102 22.34 1.50 -16.28
C ARG A 102 22.23 0.16 -15.53
N PRO A 103 21.89 0.17 -14.23
CA PRO A 103 21.53 -1.06 -13.54
C PRO A 103 20.46 -1.81 -14.34
N SER A 104 20.61 -3.14 -14.43
CA SER A 104 19.67 -4.00 -15.15
C SER A 104 18.29 -4.04 -14.45
N ASP A 105 17.23 -4.42 -15.19
CA ASP A 105 15.91 -4.61 -14.59
C ASP A 105 15.92 -5.70 -13.50
N GLU A 106 16.81 -6.68 -13.61
CA GLU A 106 17.05 -7.70 -12.59
C GLU A 106 17.57 -7.08 -11.28
N MET A 107 18.54 -6.16 -11.36
CA MET A 107 19.06 -5.41 -10.21
C MET A 107 17.96 -4.50 -9.64
N LEU A 108 17.27 -3.75 -10.50
CA LEU A 108 16.23 -2.81 -10.09
C LEU A 108 15.01 -3.51 -9.45
N SER A 109 14.71 -4.75 -9.83
CA SER A 109 13.66 -5.59 -9.25
C SER A 109 14.16 -6.55 -8.18
N MET A 110 15.40 -6.37 -7.69
CA MET A 110 16.00 -7.20 -6.63
C MET A 110 15.81 -8.71 -6.89
N ALA A 111 16.15 -9.15 -8.11
CA ALA A 111 15.99 -10.53 -8.58
C ALA A 111 14.57 -11.09 -8.42
N GLY A 112 13.55 -10.24 -8.46
CA GLY A 112 12.15 -10.67 -8.39
C GLY A 112 11.63 -10.96 -6.98
N LEU A 113 12.30 -10.50 -5.91
CA LEU A 113 11.79 -10.64 -4.54
C LEU A 113 10.42 -10.00 -4.38
N THR A 114 9.43 -10.76 -3.91
CA THR A 114 8.07 -10.26 -3.61
C THR A 114 7.95 -9.75 -2.17
N GLY A 115 9.02 -9.87 -1.37
CA GLY A 115 9.13 -9.33 -0.01
C GLY A 115 10.22 -10.03 0.79
N ILE A 116 10.51 -9.49 1.97
CA ILE A 116 11.54 -9.97 2.88
C ILE A 116 10.92 -10.91 3.91
N GLN A 117 11.49 -12.10 4.07
CA GLN A 117 11.19 -13.02 5.18
C GLN A 117 12.34 -13.09 6.18
N TYR A 118 13.59 -12.97 5.69
CA TYR A 118 14.78 -13.06 6.51
C TYR A 118 15.77 -11.96 6.17
N VAL A 119 16.56 -11.58 7.17
CA VAL A 119 17.81 -10.84 7.03
C VAL A 119 18.91 -11.66 7.67
N PHE A 120 20.00 -11.91 6.96
CA PHE A 120 21.16 -12.65 7.43
C PHE A 120 22.42 -11.81 7.30
N PHE A 121 23.34 -11.99 8.24
CA PHE A 121 24.71 -11.53 8.11
C PHE A 121 25.66 -12.74 8.14
N TYR A 122 26.60 -12.74 7.20
CA TYR A 122 27.65 -13.76 7.06
C TYR A 122 29.00 -13.10 7.32
N PRO A 123 29.57 -13.24 8.54
CA PRO A 123 30.82 -12.57 8.89
C PRO A 123 32.01 -12.99 8.01
N GLU A 124 32.09 -14.27 7.61
CA GLU A 124 33.20 -14.83 6.84
C GLU A 124 33.29 -14.21 5.42
N SER A 125 32.15 -14.03 4.76
CA SER A 125 32.07 -13.44 3.42
C SER A 125 31.71 -11.95 3.42
N ARG A 126 31.37 -11.40 4.60
CA ARG A 126 30.91 -10.01 4.79
C ARG A 126 29.63 -9.67 4.00
N ASP A 127 28.81 -10.68 3.77
CA ASP A 127 27.56 -10.52 3.04
C ASP A 127 26.41 -10.15 4.00
N VAL A 128 25.71 -9.06 3.68
CA VAL A 128 24.41 -8.71 4.25
C VAL A 128 23.34 -9.17 3.27
N VAL A 129 22.55 -10.16 3.66
CA VAL A 129 21.63 -10.87 2.77
C VAL A 129 20.19 -10.67 3.23
N ILE A 130 19.30 -10.32 2.30
CA ILE A 130 17.87 -10.44 2.50
C ILE A 130 17.36 -11.65 1.74
N ALA A 131 16.35 -12.32 2.27
CA ALA A 131 15.80 -13.50 1.63
C ALA A 131 14.27 -13.55 1.75
N GLY A 132 13.64 -14.09 0.72
CA GLY A 132 12.18 -14.25 0.67
C GLY A 132 11.70 -14.90 -0.62
N PRO A 133 10.38 -15.04 -0.80
CA PRO A 133 9.82 -15.58 -2.02
C PRO A 133 10.08 -14.64 -3.20
N ALA A 134 10.28 -15.23 -4.38
CA ALA A 134 10.58 -14.50 -5.59
C ALA A 134 9.95 -15.16 -6.83
N GLU A 135 9.75 -14.36 -7.86
CA GLU A 135 9.30 -14.78 -9.17
C GLU A 135 9.74 -13.80 -10.26
N GLY A 136 9.55 -14.18 -11.51
CA GLY A 136 9.80 -13.26 -12.62
C GLY A 136 8.98 -11.98 -12.54
N ALA A 137 9.57 -10.87 -12.94
CA ALA A 137 9.00 -9.54 -12.86
C ALA A 137 8.65 -8.95 -14.22
N PHE A 138 7.62 -8.13 -14.30
CA PHE A 138 7.34 -7.24 -15.42
C PHE A 138 6.97 -5.85 -14.93
N ARG A 139 7.21 -4.84 -15.77
CA ARG A 139 6.87 -3.46 -15.44
C ARG A 139 5.50 -3.10 -15.99
N ASP A 140 4.56 -2.75 -15.10
CA ASP A 140 3.22 -2.33 -15.47
C ASP A 140 3.20 -0.92 -16.10
N PRO A 141 2.06 -0.45 -16.66
CA PRO A 141 1.96 0.90 -17.23
C PRO A 141 2.13 2.03 -16.21
N MET A 142 2.01 1.74 -14.91
CA MET A 142 2.24 2.70 -13.81
C MET A 142 3.70 2.74 -13.35
N GLY A 143 4.55 1.88 -13.94
CA GLY A 143 5.96 1.78 -13.59
C GLY A 143 6.27 0.83 -12.42
N ARG A 144 5.26 0.12 -11.88
CA ARG A 144 5.45 -0.89 -10.84
C ARG A 144 6.07 -2.16 -11.42
N TYR A 145 6.98 -2.77 -10.68
CA TYR A 145 7.37 -4.14 -10.96
C TYR A 145 6.39 -5.10 -10.30
N LEU A 146 5.73 -5.92 -11.10
CA LEU A 146 4.75 -6.92 -10.67
C LEU A 146 5.23 -8.32 -11.05
N GLY A 147 4.91 -9.29 -10.19
CA GLY A 147 5.20 -10.70 -10.45
C GLY A 147 4.37 -11.25 -11.61
N ILE A 148 5.02 -12.01 -12.48
CA ILE A 148 4.41 -12.56 -13.69
C ILE A 148 3.34 -13.61 -13.38
N ARG A 149 3.48 -14.32 -12.27
CA ARG A 149 2.56 -15.39 -11.85
C ARG A 149 1.50 -14.90 -10.87
N SER A 150 1.95 -14.21 -9.82
CA SER A 150 1.09 -13.78 -8.73
C SER A 150 0.41 -12.43 -8.97
N GLY A 151 0.99 -11.58 -9.83
CA GLY A 151 0.61 -10.17 -9.96
C GLY A 151 0.96 -9.34 -8.71
N GLN A 152 1.70 -9.91 -7.76
CA GLN A 152 2.12 -9.20 -6.56
C GLN A 152 3.25 -8.22 -6.89
N PRO A 153 3.31 -7.07 -6.21
CA PRO A 153 4.45 -6.17 -6.33
C PRO A 153 5.77 -6.86 -5.97
N ILE A 154 6.75 -6.60 -6.79
CA ILE A 154 8.15 -6.97 -6.58
C ILE A 154 8.83 -5.83 -5.82
N MET A 155 9.74 -6.14 -4.93
CA MET A 155 10.56 -5.15 -4.24
C MET A 155 11.41 -4.38 -5.23
N GLN A 156 11.46 -3.07 -5.09
CA GLN A 156 12.28 -2.21 -5.93
C GLN A 156 13.56 -1.81 -5.20
N LEU A 157 14.68 -1.84 -5.90
CA LEU A 157 15.98 -1.46 -5.34
C LEU A 157 15.97 -0.02 -4.80
N GLU A 158 15.32 0.91 -5.51
CA GLU A 158 15.20 2.31 -5.06
C GLU A 158 14.50 2.45 -3.71
N ASP A 159 13.51 1.61 -3.43
CA ASP A 159 12.81 1.60 -2.13
C ASP A 159 13.69 1.02 -1.01
N MET A 160 14.42 -0.07 -1.31
CA MET A 160 15.39 -0.63 -0.37
C MET A 160 16.50 0.37 -0.08
N VAL A 161 17.04 1.05 -1.09
CA VAL A 161 18.06 2.09 -0.93
C VAL A 161 17.51 3.28 -0.12
N THR A 162 16.26 3.68 -0.33
CA THR A 162 15.60 4.70 0.49
C THR A 162 15.57 4.30 1.97
N ALA A 163 15.23 3.04 2.26
CA ALA A 163 15.25 2.51 3.63
C ALA A 163 16.68 2.45 4.20
N LEU A 164 17.67 1.97 3.43
CA LEU A 164 19.07 1.92 3.85
C LEU A 164 19.62 3.31 4.17
N ARG A 165 19.27 4.34 3.40
CA ARG A 165 19.67 5.75 3.68
C ARG A 165 19.03 6.29 4.96
N ALA A 166 17.80 5.92 5.27
CA ALA A 166 17.12 6.31 6.51
C ALA A 166 17.81 5.72 7.76
N TYR A 167 18.54 4.61 7.59
CA TYR A 167 19.26 3.86 8.61
C TYR A 167 20.71 3.58 8.18
N GLY A 168 21.38 4.55 7.58
CA GLY A 168 22.71 4.39 7.01
C GLY A 168 23.84 4.29 8.06
N PRO A 169 25.04 3.85 7.64
CA PRO A 169 26.18 3.70 8.53
C PRO A 169 26.58 5.03 9.18
N GLY A 170 26.88 5.01 10.48
CA GLY A 170 27.31 6.19 11.22
C GLY A 170 26.30 7.33 11.34
N SER A 171 25.12 7.20 10.71
CA SER A 171 24.06 8.20 10.76
C SER A 171 23.20 8.05 12.04
N LYS A 172 22.60 9.18 12.46
CA LYS A 172 21.55 9.10 13.47
C LYS A 172 20.34 8.39 12.84
N PRO A 173 19.85 7.28 13.44
CA PRO A 173 18.73 6.54 12.89
C PRO A 173 17.47 7.39 12.82
N THR A 174 16.73 7.27 11.74
CA THR A 174 15.40 7.88 11.58
C THR A 174 14.47 7.32 12.65
N SER A 175 13.87 8.21 13.44
CA SER A 175 12.97 7.82 14.53
C SER A 175 11.61 7.39 14.02
N VAL A 176 11.13 8.03 12.95
CA VAL A 176 9.82 7.82 12.36
C VAL A 176 9.85 8.10 10.86
N ILE A 177 9.23 7.21 10.10
CA ILE A 177 8.85 7.44 8.71
C ILE A 177 7.33 7.62 8.72
N SER A 178 6.85 8.76 8.25
CA SER A 178 5.41 9.03 8.28
C SER A 178 4.95 9.89 7.13
N VAL A 179 3.69 9.70 6.77
CA VAL A 179 2.93 10.59 5.90
C VAL A 179 1.64 10.97 6.60
N SER A 180 1.21 12.21 6.42
CA SER A 180 -0.14 12.65 6.71
C SER A 180 -0.69 13.48 5.56
N ILE A 181 -1.98 13.36 5.31
CA ILE A 181 -2.73 14.16 4.36
C ILE A 181 -3.78 14.91 5.16
N ASP A 182 -3.62 16.20 5.29
CA ASP A 182 -4.43 17.03 6.17
C ASP A 182 -5.05 18.22 5.42
N PRO A 183 -6.33 18.54 5.68
CA PRO A 183 -6.90 19.79 5.22
C PRO A 183 -6.20 20.97 5.90
N THR A 184 -6.09 22.09 5.18
CA THR A 184 -5.53 23.31 5.78
C THR A 184 -6.49 23.91 6.82
N PRO A 185 -5.99 24.65 7.84
CA PRO A 185 -6.84 25.32 8.81
C PRO A 185 -7.86 26.25 8.13
N GLU A 186 -7.45 26.96 7.09
CA GLU A 186 -8.31 27.85 6.30
C GLU A 186 -9.41 27.07 5.55
N GLY A 187 -9.06 25.91 4.98
CA GLY A 187 -10.00 25.00 4.34
C GLY A 187 -11.05 24.48 5.33
N LEU A 188 -10.60 24.05 6.51
CA LEU A 188 -11.49 23.61 7.58
C LEU A 188 -12.41 24.74 8.07
N ALA A 189 -11.89 25.95 8.25
CA ALA A 189 -12.69 27.11 8.64
C ALA A 189 -13.76 27.44 7.60
N ARG A 190 -13.40 27.47 6.29
CA ARG A 190 -14.38 27.69 5.20
C ARG A 190 -15.44 26.58 5.19
N MET A 191 -15.05 25.33 5.37
CA MET A 191 -15.97 24.19 5.45
C MET A 191 -16.95 24.37 6.61
N GLN A 192 -16.48 24.73 7.80
CA GLN A 192 -17.34 24.95 8.97
C GLN A 192 -18.31 26.11 8.76
N GLN A 193 -17.86 27.22 8.18
CA GLN A 193 -18.70 28.36 7.83
C GLN A 193 -19.79 27.97 6.81
N PHE A 194 -19.41 27.20 5.79
CA PHE A 194 -20.35 26.68 4.80
C PHE A 194 -21.40 25.78 5.45
N LEU A 195 -20.99 24.80 6.28
CA LEU A 195 -21.91 23.91 6.98
C LEU A 195 -22.88 24.69 7.90
N ALA A 196 -22.40 25.73 8.57
CA ALA A 196 -23.24 26.61 9.40
C ALA A 196 -24.27 27.35 8.52
N SER A 197 -23.89 27.83 7.35
CA SER A 197 -24.78 28.58 6.44
C SER A 197 -25.91 27.74 5.84
N VAL A 198 -25.68 26.43 5.64
CA VAL A 198 -26.66 25.50 5.05
C VAL A 198 -27.45 24.70 6.10
N ARG A 199 -27.14 24.87 7.38
CA ARG A 199 -27.77 24.11 8.46
C ARG A 199 -29.30 24.25 8.46
N GLY A 200 -29.97 23.09 8.45
CA GLY A 200 -31.44 23.02 8.40
C GLY A 200 -32.08 23.36 7.04
N ARG A 201 -31.27 23.61 5.99
CA ARG A 201 -31.75 23.95 4.64
C ARG A 201 -31.48 22.84 3.63
N VAL A 202 -30.70 21.81 4.00
CA VAL A 202 -30.27 20.74 3.12
C VAL A 202 -31.15 19.52 3.27
N GLN A 203 -31.54 18.91 2.15
CA GLN A 203 -32.34 17.69 2.08
C GLN A 203 -31.50 16.52 1.59
N PRO A 204 -31.93 15.26 1.79
CA PRO A 204 -31.21 14.08 1.32
C PRO A 204 -30.87 14.10 -0.19
N GLY A 205 -31.73 14.68 -1.03
CA GLY A 205 -31.50 14.85 -2.46
C GLY A 205 -30.34 15.79 -2.82
N ASP A 206 -29.87 16.62 -1.89
CA ASP A 206 -28.80 17.59 -2.11
C ASP A 206 -27.40 17.00 -1.83
N ALA A 207 -27.29 15.72 -1.47
CA ALA A 207 -26.04 15.09 -1.00
C ALA A 207 -24.87 15.32 -1.96
N ARG A 208 -25.06 15.16 -3.27
CA ARG A 208 -24.02 15.38 -4.28
C ARG A 208 -23.59 16.84 -4.40
N VAL A 209 -24.54 17.75 -4.44
CA VAL A 209 -24.26 19.19 -4.51
C VAL A 209 -23.51 19.63 -3.26
N LEU A 210 -23.90 19.10 -2.11
CA LEU A 210 -23.27 19.37 -0.83
C LEU A 210 -21.85 18.79 -0.77
N ALA A 211 -21.61 17.55 -1.24
CA ALA A 211 -20.28 16.95 -1.32
C ALA A 211 -19.33 17.80 -2.17
N ASN A 212 -19.81 18.25 -3.35
CA ASN A 212 -19.03 19.12 -4.24
C ASN A 212 -18.72 20.48 -3.60
N ALA A 213 -19.70 21.11 -2.92
CA ALA A 213 -19.47 22.36 -2.22
C ALA A 213 -18.49 22.20 -1.04
N LEU A 214 -18.56 21.11 -0.30
CA LEU A 214 -17.60 20.79 0.76
C LEU A 214 -16.19 20.57 0.19
N LYS A 215 -16.06 19.83 -0.94
CA LYS A 215 -14.78 19.65 -1.62
C LYS A 215 -14.16 21.00 -2.03
N GLN A 216 -14.96 21.92 -2.58
CA GLN A 216 -14.51 23.26 -2.98
C GLN A 216 -14.10 24.12 -1.79
N ASN A 217 -14.85 24.10 -0.69
CA ASN A 217 -14.52 24.87 0.52
C ASN A 217 -13.26 24.35 1.21
N LEU A 218 -13.06 23.03 1.28
CA LEU A 218 -11.85 22.43 1.83
C LEU A 218 -10.61 22.74 0.98
N GLY A 219 -10.75 22.76 -0.35
CA GLY A 219 -9.63 22.92 -1.27
C GLY A 219 -8.72 21.68 -1.32
N LEU A 220 -7.48 21.84 -1.74
CA LEU A 220 -6.48 20.79 -1.71
C LEU A 220 -6.02 20.50 -0.28
N GLN A 221 -5.68 19.24 0.00
CA GLN A 221 -5.12 18.83 1.28
C GLN A 221 -3.59 18.78 1.16
N THR A 222 -2.91 19.18 2.22
CA THR A 222 -1.44 19.19 2.27
C THR A 222 -0.91 17.82 2.64
N VAL A 223 0.11 17.37 1.93
CA VAL A 223 0.89 16.17 2.25
C VAL A 223 2.10 16.58 3.10
N THR A 224 2.27 15.93 4.24
CA THR A 224 3.45 16.08 5.08
C THR A 224 4.16 14.75 5.19
N LEU A 225 5.42 14.70 4.74
CA LEU A 225 6.30 13.53 4.80
C LEU A 225 7.44 13.77 5.80
N LYS A 226 7.83 12.72 6.54
CA LYS A 226 8.97 12.75 7.47
C LYS A 226 9.76 11.45 7.33
N GLY A 227 11.08 11.57 7.49
CA GLY A 227 11.98 10.43 7.60
C GLY A 227 12.53 9.90 6.28
N ILE A 228 11.98 10.35 5.15
CA ILE A 228 12.43 10.01 3.80
C ILE A 228 12.31 11.20 2.87
N PRO A 229 13.04 11.25 1.73
CA PRO A 229 12.88 12.27 0.70
C PRO A 229 11.51 12.18 0.02
N GLN A 230 10.98 13.33 -0.41
CA GLN A 230 9.63 13.41 -0.98
C GLN A 230 9.54 12.91 -2.44
N ALA A 231 10.61 13.07 -3.21
CA ALA A 231 10.61 12.75 -4.64
C ALA A 231 10.95 11.27 -4.94
N THR A 232 10.63 10.35 -4.02
CA THR A 232 10.93 8.92 -4.12
C THR A 232 9.69 8.08 -4.44
N ASN A 233 9.88 6.89 -5.02
CA ASN A 233 8.80 5.91 -5.14
C ASN A 233 8.23 5.53 -3.75
N PHE A 234 9.09 5.39 -2.76
CA PHE A 234 8.70 5.14 -1.37
C PHE A 234 7.66 6.15 -0.88
N ALA A 235 7.93 7.46 -1.05
CA ALA A 235 6.99 8.53 -0.68
C ALA A 235 5.67 8.44 -1.46
N ARG A 236 5.73 8.18 -2.77
CA ARG A 236 4.56 8.02 -3.64
C ARG A 236 3.66 6.89 -3.14
N VAL A 237 4.22 5.72 -2.81
CA VAL A 237 3.47 4.56 -2.31
C VAL A 237 2.81 4.87 -0.97
N LEU A 238 3.51 5.54 -0.03
CA LEU A 238 2.91 5.94 1.24
C LEU A 238 1.70 6.85 1.03
N VAL A 239 1.83 7.89 0.19
CA VAL A 239 0.74 8.83 -0.07
C VAL A 239 -0.42 8.16 -0.79
N GLU A 240 -0.15 7.30 -1.78
CA GLU A 240 -1.20 6.54 -2.48
C GLU A 240 -1.97 5.61 -1.52
N ALA A 241 -1.26 4.85 -0.70
CA ALA A 241 -1.88 3.91 0.23
C ALA A 241 -2.77 4.63 1.25
N ASP A 242 -2.30 5.74 1.81
CA ASP A 242 -3.09 6.58 2.72
C ASP A 242 -4.32 7.19 2.03
N TYR A 243 -4.13 7.78 0.85
CA TYR A 243 -5.23 8.41 0.13
C TYR A 243 -6.31 7.40 -0.26
N ARG A 244 -5.94 6.23 -0.79
CA ARG A 244 -6.89 5.19 -1.17
C ARG A 244 -7.60 4.58 0.04
N MET A 245 -6.92 4.40 1.16
CA MET A 245 -7.55 3.95 2.40
C MET A 245 -8.66 4.93 2.84
N LYS A 246 -8.46 6.24 2.68
CA LYS A 246 -9.50 7.24 2.92
C LYS A 246 -10.68 7.08 1.98
N LEU A 247 -10.44 6.91 0.68
CA LEU A 247 -11.49 6.68 -0.31
C LEU A 247 -12.31 5.44 0.03
N ILE A 248 -11.67 4.36 0.48
CA ILE A 248 -12.34 3.13 0.94
C ILE A 248 -13.17 3.40 2.20
N GLY A 249 -12.60 4.07 3.18
CA GLY A 249 -13.29 4.39 4.44
C GLY A 249 -14.54 5.23 4.24
N ILE A 250 -14.48 6.20 3.33
CA ILE A 250 -15.64 7.07 3.03
C ILE A 250 -16.56 6.51 1.92
N GLY A 251 -16.28 5.30 1.39
CA GLY A 251 -17.13 4.61 0.42
C GLY A 251 -17.04 5.12 -1.01
N LEU A 252 -15.96 5.85 -1.36
CA LEU A 252 -15.69 6.32 -2.73
C LEU A 252 -14.82 5.34 -3.54
N GLU A 253 -14.12 4.43 -2.87
CA GLU A 253 -13.45 3.29 -3.49
C GLU A 253 -13.96 2.00 -2.88
N ARG A 254 -14.27 1.00 -3.71
CA ARG A 254 -14.66 -0.33 -3.27
C ARG A 254 -13.48 -1.28 -3.36
N LEU A 255 -13.25 -2.03 -2.29
CA LEU A 255 -12.29 -3.13 -2.33
C LEU A 255 -12.81 -4.30 -3.16
N PRO A 256 -11.93 -5.05 -3.85
CA PRO A 256 -12.31 -6.27 -4.58
C PRO A 256 -12.54 -7.47 -3.65
N ILE A 257 -12.91 -7.21 -2.40
CA ILE A 257 -13.30 -8.18 -1.37
C ILE A 257 -14.54 -7.63 -0.64
N PRO A 258 -15.39 -8.51 -0.09
CA PRO A 258 -16.57 -8.08 0.66
C PRO A 258 -16.15 -7.46 2.00
N MET A 259 -16.10 -6.14 2.07
CA MET A 259 -15.82 -5.38 3.29
C MET A 259 -16.65 -4.11 3.30
N GLN A 260 -17.34 -3.86 4.41
CA GLN A 260 -18.09 -2.62 4.58
C GLN A 260 -17.16 -1.44 4.92
N SER A 261 -17.39 -0.31 4.27
CA SER A 261 -16.71 0.94 4.59
C SER A 261 -17.14 1.49 5.96
N TYR A 262 -16.37 2.46 6.47
CA TYR A 262 -16.74 3.17 7.70
C TYR A 262 -18.12 3.84 7.57
N ILE A 263 -18.38 4.49 6.43
CA ILE A 263 -19.63 5.22 6.24
C ILE A 263 -20.85 4.31 6.16
N GLU A 264 -20.70 3.09 5.62
CA GLU A 264 -21.77 2.08 5.60
C GLU A 264 -22.11 1.61 7.02
N ARG A 265 -21.11 1.49 7.91
CA ARG A 265 -21.26 1.07 9.31
C ARG A 265 -21.77 2.18 10.21
N SER A 266 -21.58 3.44 9.84
CA SER A 266 -21.95 4.59 10.67
C SER A 266 -23.46 4.72 10.80
N THR A 267 -23.91 5.13 11.98
CA THR A 267 -25.33 5.43 12.30
C THR A 267 -25.50 6.90 12.64
N ALA A 268 -26.74 7.40 12.58
CA ALA A 268 -27.06 8.77 12.96
C ALA A 268 -26.63 9.12 14.40
N ALA A 269 -26.68 8.15 15.32
CA ALA A 269 -26.29 8.33 16.71
C ALA A 269 -24.76 8.47 16.92
N GLN A 270 -23.95 8.03 15.94
CA GLN A 270 -22.49 8.08 15.99
C GLN A 270 -21.94 9.33 15.33
N GLY A 271 -22.75 10.05 14.55
CA GLY A 271 -22.38 11.31 13.94
C GLY A 271 -22.30 12.40 15.01
N SER A 272 -21.10 12.92 15.29
CA SER A 272 -20.91 14.10 16.10
C SER A 272 -20.67 15.30 15.19
N ALA A 273 -21.37 16.40 15.44
CA ALA A 273 -21.06 17.66 14.76
C ALA A 273 -19.58 18.03 15.03
N ASN A 274 -18.86 18.40 13.96
CA ASN A 274 -17.44 18.80 14.01
C ASN A 274 -16.44 17.66 14.35
N ALA A 275 -16.84 16.39 14.33
CA ALA A 275 -15.92 15.27 14.50
C ALA A 275 -15.25 14.88 13.18
N MET A 276 -13.96 14.61 13.24
CA MET A 276 -13.17 14.04 12.17
C MET A 276 -12.66 12.68 12.61
N GLU A 277 -12.73 11.70 11.72
CA GLU A 277 -12.11 10.40 11.91
C GLU A 277 -10.77 10.37 11.15
N ARG A 278 -9.71 9.95 11.83
CA ARG A 278 -8.39 9.72 11.24
C ARG A 278 -8.06 8.24 11.34
N TRP A 279 -7.47 7.70 10.29
CA TRP A 279 -7.00 6.33 10.25
C TRP A 279 -5.55 6.31 9.87
N TYR A 280 -4.76 5.44 10.54
CA TYR A 280 -3.34 5.31 10.29
C TYR A 280 -2.97 3.87 10.05
N PHE A 281 -2.14 3.65 9.05
CA PHE A 281 -1.41 2.41 8.95
C PHE A 281 -0.21 2.44 9.90
N VAL A 282 -0.08 1.38 10.67
CA VAL A 282 1.08 1.12 11.51
C VAL A 282 1.57 -0.30 11.28
N PRO A 283 2.90 -0.56 11.38
CA PRO A 283 3.42 -1.90 11.31
C PRO A 283 2.87 -2.77 12.44
N ASN A 284 2.67 -4.05 12.16
CA ASN A 284 2.43 -5.04 13.20
C ASN A 284 3.77 -5.46 13.80
N TYR A 285 4.09 -4.94 15.00
CA TYR A 285 5.40 -5.13 15.62
C TYR A 285 5.55 -6.46 16.38
N GLU A 286 4.56 -7.35 16.35
CA GLU A 286 4.57 -8.58 17.14
C GLU A 286 5.17 -9.78 16.39
N GLY A 287 5.85 -9.57 15.28
CA GLY A 287 6.25 -10.63 14.37
C GLY A 287 7.73 -10.73 14.04
N VAL A 288 8.63 -10.16 14.83
CA VAL A 288 10.07 -10.23 14.54
C VAL A 288 10.77 -11.22 15.47
N THR A 289 11.43 -12.21 14.87
CA THR A 289 12.29 -13.17 15.60
C THR A 289 13.75 -12.88 15.28
N ILE A 290 14.64 -12.96 16.28
CA ILE A 290 16.08 -12.80 16.12
C ILE A 290 16.77 -14.04 16.68
N SER A 291 17.80 -14.56 15.97
CA SER A 291 18.67 -15.64 16.44
C SER A 291 19.48 -15.22 17.67
N GLU A 292 19.95 -16.19 18.45
CA GLU A 292 20.73 -15.93 19.69
C GLU A 292 22.01 -15.13 19.40
N ASP A 293 22.67 -15.41 18.27
CA ASP A 293 23.90 -14.71 17.85
C ASP A 293 23.62 -13.32 17.26
N GLY A 294 22.36 -12.95 17.03
CA GLY A 294 21.96 -11.70 16.42
C GLY A 294 22.32 -11.57 14.93
N LEU A 295 22.72 -12.67 14.27
CA LEU A 295 23.13 -12.68 12.87
C LEU A 295 21.99 -13.03 11.88
N ALA A 296 20.82 -13.40 12.42
CA ALA A 296 19.62 -13.68 11.62
C ALA A 296 18.39 -13.00 12.22
N MET A 297 17.57 -12.44 11.37
CA MET A 297 16.23 -11.93 11.70
C MET A 297 15.20 -12.56 10.79
N LYS A 298 14.05 -12.93 11.36
CA LYS A 298 12.87 -13.43 10.61
C LYS A 298 11.66 -12.53 10.87
N LEU A 299 11.01 -12.09 9.82
CA LEU A 299 9.72 -11.43 9.87
C LEU A 299 8.61 -12.49 9.85
N ASN A 300 8.05 -12.79 11.04
CA ASN A 300 7.07 -13.86 11.21
C ASN A 300 5.68 -13.48 10.70
N ASP A 301 5.26 -12.25 10.96
CA ASP A 301 3.99 -11.70 10.51
C ASP A 301 4.26 -10.45 9.67
N ARG A 302 4.00 -10.59 8.38
CA ARG A 302 4.13 -9.49 7.41
C ARG A 302 2.86 -8.64 7.43
N GLY A 303 2.39 -8.31 8.62
CA GLY A 303 1.14 -7.62 8.85
C GLY A 303 1.31 -6.11 8.89
N VAL A 304 0.23 -5.45 8.50
CA VAL A 304 0.00 -4.03 8.67
C VAL A 304 -1.30 -3.86 9.43
N LYS A 305 -1.32 -2.97 10.40
CA LYS A 305 -2.45 -2.68 11.24
C LYS A 305 -3.04 -1.32 10.87
N LEU A 306 -4.35 -1.23 10.75
CA LEU A 306 -5.05 0.05 10.64
C LEU A 306 -5.59 0.43 12.03
N VAL A 307 -5.29 1.64 12.48
CA VAL A 307 -5.79 2.21 13.73
C VAL A 307 -6.54 3.51 13.48
N GLY A 308 -7.48 3.85 14.35
CA GLY A 308 -8.33 5.02 14.21
C GLY A 308 -8.23 5.97 15.41
N GLU A 309 -8.38 7.25 15.11
CA GLU A 309 -8.44 8.33 16.11
C GLU A 309 -9.54 9.32 15.74
N SER A 310 -10.34 9.74 16.73
CA SER A 310 -11.38 10.75 16.54
C SER A 310 -10.86 12.12 16.95
N GLU A 311 -11.06 13.13 16.12
CA GLU A 311 -10.70 14.53 16.36
C GLU A 311 -11.94 15.43 16.34
N ARG A 312 -11.85 16.59 17.00
CA ARG A 312 -12.82 17.68 16.92
C ARG A 312 -12.20 18.87 16.22
N VAL A 313 -13.02 19.56 15.44
CA VAL A 313 -12.63 20.78 14.71
C VAL A 313 -13.49 21.94 15.20
N ASP A 314 -12.86 23.03 15.64
CA ASP A 314 -13.55 24.27 16.02
C ASP A 314 -13.89 25.13 14.78
N GLY A 315 -14.62 26.26 15.02
CA GLY A 315 -15.03 27.16 13.94
C GLY A 315 -13.86 27.91 13.26
N ALA A 316 -12.68 27.93 13.88
CA ALA A 316 -11.45 28.52 13.33
C ALA A 316 -10.59 27.48 12.59
N GLY A 317 -11.00 26.19 12.56
CA GLY A 317 -10.28 25.11 11.91
C GLY A 317 -9.22 24.44 12.79
N ASN A 318 -9.12 24.77 14.09
CA ASN A 318 -8.19 24.11 14.99
C ASN A 318 -8.69 22.71 15.34
N ARG A 319 -7.76 21.78 15.54
CA ARG A 319 -8.01 20.35 15.77
C ARG A 319 -7.59 19.97 17.19
N ALA A 320 -8.40 19.16 17.85
CA ALA A 320 -8.12 18.60 19.16
C ALA A 320 -8.63 17.16 19.25
N GLY A 321 -7.97 16.30 20.02
CA GLY A 321 -8.39 14.91 20.24
C GLY A 321 -9.83 14.81 20.76
N GLY A 322 -10.62 13.91 20.16
CA GLY A 322 -12.07 13.82 20.40
C GLY A 322 -12.48 13.04 21.65
N GLY A 323 -11.60 12.24 22.21
CA GLY A 323 -11.78 11.50 23.48
C GLY A 323 -12.90 10.47 23.53
N ARG A 324 -13.71 10.28 22.47
CA ARG A 324 -14.79 9.28 22.44
C ARG A 324 -14.57 8.28 21.33
N VAL A 325 -14.56 7.02 21.68
CA VAL A 325 -14.43 5.90 20.76
C VAL A 325 -15.59 5.85 19.77
N ASN A 326 -15.29 5.85 18.48
CA ASN A 326 -16.27 5.62 17.42
C ASN A 326 -16.29 4.15 17.02
N ARG A 327 -17.33 3.42 17.42
CA ARG A 327 -17.46 1.97 17.17
C ARG A 327 -17.44 1.59 15.69
N ALA A 328 -17.97 2.46 14.81
CA ALA A 328 -17.93 2.20 13.37
C ALA A 328 -16.50 2.33 12.83
N SER A 329 -15.73 3.30 13.33
CA SER A 329 -14.32 3.49 13.01
C SER A 329 -13.47 2.31 13.50
N GLU A 330 -13.66 1.88 14.75
CA GLU A 330 -12.97 0.69 15.28
C GLU A 330 -13.29 -0.58 14.49
N ALA A 331 -14.56 -0.80 14.15
CA ALA A 331 -14.97 -1.96 13.37
C ALA A 331 -14.36 -1.92 11.94
N PHE A 332 -14.31 -0.75 11.31
CA PHE A 332 -13.66 -0.57 10.01
C PHE A 332 -12.15 -0.88 10.11
N CYS A 333 -11.44 -0.31 11.09
CA CYS A 333 -10.01 -0.54 11.30
C CYS A 333 -9.69 -2.02 11.57
N ARG A 334 -10.47 -2.65 12.45
CA ARG A 334 -10.32 -4.07 12.76
C ARG A 334 -10.52 -4.95 11.53
N ASP A 335 -11.56 -4.69 10.74
CA ASP A 335 -11.86 -5.51 9.58
C ASP A 335 -10.84 -5.28 8.47
N PHE A 336 -10.38 -4.04 8.26
CA PHE A 336 -9.31 -3.76 7.31
C PHE A 336 -8.03 -4.51 7.70
N THR A 337 -7.66 -4.49 8.98
CA THR A 337 -6.51 -5.21 9.52
C THR A 337 -6.64 -6.72 9.31
N ASN A 338 -7.79 -7.30 9.66
CA ASN A 338 -8.04 -8.74 9.52
C ASN A 338 -8.01 -9.21 8.05
N HIS A 339 -8.38 -8.35 7.12
CA HIS A 339 -8.41 -8.66 5.69
C HIS A 339 -7.17 -8.13 4.95
N TYR A 340 -6.19 -7.55 5.65
CA TYR A 340 -5.05 -6.87 4.99
C TYR A 340 -4.33 -7.76 3.98
N ALA A 341 -4.06 -9.01 4.31
CA ALA A 341 -3.43 -9.96 3.39
C ALA A 341 -4.24 -10.15 2.09
N ALA A 342 -5.56 -10.32 2.21
CA ALA A 342 -6.45 -10.47 1.06
C ALA A 342 -6.60 -9.18 0.25
N ILE A 343 -6.54 -8.02 0.91
CA ILE A 343 -6.53 -6.70 0.25
C ILE A 343 -5.22 -6.53 -0.52
N ALA A 344 -4.09 -6.79 0.11
CA ALA A 344 -2.76 -6.67 -0.49
C ALA A 344 -2.58 -7.59 -1.71
N GLN A 345 -3.21 -8.77 -1.72
CA GLN A 345 -3.20 -9.67 -2.87
C GLN A 345 -3.92 -9.10 -4.10
N ARG A 346 -4.85 -8.17 -3.93
CA ARG A 346 -5.71 -7.66 -5.01
C ARG A 346 -5.53 -6.19 -5.32
N VAL A 347 -4.91 -5.45 -4.43
CA VAL A 347 -4.67 -4.01 -4.55
C VAL A 347 -3.18 -3.75 -4.34
N PRO A 348 -2.39 -3.64 -5.40
CA PRO A 348 -0.93 -3.65 -5.35
C PRO A 348 -0.31 -2.68 -4.35
N VAL A 349 -0.83 -1.45 -4.22
CA VAL A 349 -0.25 -0.45 -3.30
C VAL A 349 -0.18 -0.92 -1.84
N TYR A 350 -1.08 -1.80 -1.40
CA TYR A 350 -1.02 -2.31 -0.02
C TYR A 350 0.03 -3.42 0.13
N ALA A 351 0.32 -4.18 -0.91
CA ALA A 351 1.47 -5.08 -0.91
C ALA A 351 2.80 -4.30 -0.99
N GLU A 352 2.85 -3.23 -1.80
CA GLU A 352 3.98 -2.29 -1.81
C GLU A 352 4.20 -1.69 -0.41
N LEU A 353 3.16 -1.15 0.23
CA LEU A 353 3.24 -0.60 1.59
C LEU A 353 3.84 -1.61 2.59
N ARG A 354 3.41 -2.88 2.53
CA ARG A 354 4.00 -3.94 3.36
C ARG A 354 5.48 -4.13 3.06
N ASN A 355 5.87 -4.16 1.79
CA ASN A 355 7.27 -4.31 1.39
C ASN A 355 8.13 -3.12 1.88
N LEU A 356 7.60 -1.89 1.87
CA LEU A 356 8.29 -0.71 2.42
C LEU A 356 8.49 -0.81 3.94
N ILE A 357 7.52 -1.34 4.66
CA ILE A 357 7.61 -1.59 6.09
C ILE A 357 8.67 -2.66 6.38
N ASP A 358 8.65 -3.78 5.65
CA ASP A 358 9.63 -4.86 5.77
C ASP A 358 11.05 -4.36 5.47
N ALA A 359 11.23 -3.58 4.40
CA ALA A 359 12.51 -2.95 4.04
C ALA A 359 13.01 -1.99 5.13
N SER A 360 12.12 -1.20 5.72
CA SER A 360 12.46 -0.28 6.81
C SER A 360 12.89 -1.00 8.09
N ILE A 361 12.23 -2.12 8.43
CA ILE A 361 12.62 -2.96 9.58
C ILE A 361 13.96 -3.64 9.30
N ALA A 362 14.16 -4.17 8.09
CA ALA A 362 15.42 -4.79 7.68
C ALA A 362 16.59 -3.79 7.76
N ALA A 363 16.43 -2.58 7.21
CA ALA A 363 17.45 -1.53 7.27
C ALA A 363 17.75 -1.09 8.72
N ALA A 364 16.70 -0.95 9.54
CA ALA A 364 16.88 -0.62 10.96
C ALA A 364 17.63 -1.73 11.73
N TYR A 365 17.36 -3.00 11.40
CA TYR A 365 18.07 -4.14 11.96
C TYR A 365 19.54 -4.18 11.55
N ILE A 366 19.83 -4.00 10.27
CA ILE A 366 21.21 -3.91 9.74
C ILE A 366 22.01 -2.84 10.48
N GLN A 367 21.41 -1.66 10.71
CA GLN A 367 22.06 -0.58 11.48
C GLN A 367 22.19 -0.92 12.96
N GLN A 368 21.15 -1.50 13.58
CA GLN A 368 21.16 -1.80 15.01
C GLN A 368 22.20 -2.86 15.37
N GLN A 369 22.43 -3.84 14.50
CA GLN A 369 23.43 -4.90 14.67
C GLN A 369 24.83 -4.48 14.19
N ASP A 370 24.98 -3.26 13.69
CA ASP A 370 26.23 -2.76 13.09
C ASP A 370 26.78 -3.66 11.96
N PHE A 371 25.90 -4.21 11.13
CA PHE A 371 26.35 -5.01 10.00
C PHE A 371 27.12 -4.17 8.97
N TYR A 372 26.91 -2.87 8.94
CA TYR A 372 27.72 -1.95 8.15
C TYR A 372 29.20 -1.98 8.57
N GLY A 373 29.48 -1.83 9.87
CA GLY A 373 30.85 -1.90 10.41
C GLY A 373 31.44 -3.28 10.27
N GLN A 374 30.68 -4.33 10.60
CA GLN A 374 31.15 -5.71 10.51
C GLN A 374 31.43 -6.19 9.09
N ALA A 375 30.65 -5.73 8.10
CA ALA A 375 30.85 -6.02 6.69
C ALA A 375 31.85 -5.08 6.00
N GLU A 376 32.34 -4.04 6.69
CA GLU A 376 33.08 -2.91 6.08
C GLU A 376 32.28 -2.26 4.92
N TRP A 377 30.96 -2.22 5.07
CA TRP A 377 30.02 -1.76 4.05
C TRP A 377 29.64 -0.29 4.26
N SER A 378 30.23 0.59 3.47
CA SER A 378 30.08 2.04 3.62
C SER A 378 28.87 2.64 2.89
N LEU A 379 28.11 1.85 2.12
CA LEU A 379 27.08 2.36 1.18
C LEU A 379 27.65 3.38 0.17
N ALA A 380 28.81 3.09 -0.39
CA ALA A 380 29.51 4.05 -1.27
C ALA A 380 28.71 4.47 -2.50
N VAL A 381 27.90 3.57 -3.07
CA VAL A 381 27.02 3.84 -4.21
C VAL A 381 25.59 4.08 -3.75
N PHE A 382 25.05 3.20 -2.94
CA PHE A 382 23.65 3.32 -2.48
C PHE A 382 23.44 4.49 -1.52
N GLY A 383 24.47 4.93 -0.79
CA GLY A 383 24.41 6.09 0.10
C GLY A 383 24.46 7.46 -0.61
N ASP A 384 24.85 7.50 -1.88
CA ASP A 384 25.08 8.74 -2.63
C ASP A 384 24.03 8.93 -3.73
N GLU A 385 23.29 10.04 -3.67
CA GLU A 385 22.28 10.41 -4.66
C GLU A 385 22.89 10.67 -6.05
N ALA A 386 24.16 11.08 -6.13
CA ALA A 386 24.84 11.30 -7.40
C ALA A 386 25.19 9.99 -8.12
N HIS A 387 25.46 8.92 -7.37
CA HIS A 387 25.80 7.62 -7.93
C HIS A 387 24.55 6.75 -8.16
N PHE A 388 23.62 6.73 -7.22
CA PHE A 388 22.36 5.99 -7.35
C PHE A 388 21.18 6.91 -6.99
N PRO A 389 20.61 7.63 -7.97
CA PRO A 389 19.53 8.57 -7.74
C PRO A 389 18.23 7.83 -7.39
N ILE A 390 17.61 8.22 -6.28
CA ILE A 390 16.29 7.75 -5.85
C ILE A 390 15.21 8.83 -5.89
N GLU A 391 15.61 10.11 -5.92
CA GLU A 391 14.70 11.24 -6.01
C GLU A 391 14.30 11.53 -7.47
N THR A 392 13.75 10.50 -8.14
CA THR A 392 13.42 10.52 -9.58
C THR A 392 11.93 10.67 -9.88
N HIS A 393 11.10 10.74 -8.83
CA HIS A 393 9.65 10.82 -8.93
C HIS A 393 9.11 12.22 -8.66
N GLY A 394 7.88 12.50 -9.07
CA GLY A 394 7.19 13.73 -8.66
C GLY A 394 6.98 13.74 -7.14
N ALA A 395 7.33 14.84 -6.47
CA ALA A 395 7.11 14.98 -5.04
C ALA A 395 5.62 15.25 -4.73
N PRO A 396 4.91 14.39 -3.99
CA PRO A 396 3.52 14.64 -3.64
C PRO A 396 3.43 15.72 -2.56
N ALA A 397 3.07 16.93 -2.94
CA ALA A 397 2.90 18.06 -2.01
C ALA A 397 1.45 18.23 -1.55
N GLN A 398 0.50 17.89 -2.40
CA GLN A 398 -0.93 18.04 -2.16
C GLN A 398 -1.72 16.88 -2.78
N VAL A 399 -2.94 16.67 -2.26
CA VAL A 399 -3.91 15.76 -2.87
C VAL A 399 -5.26 16.44 -3.04
N GLU A 400 -6.05 15.96 -3.99
CA GLU A 400 -7.45 16.38 -4.10
C GLU A 400 -8.24 15.96 -2.86
N THR A 401 -9.04 16.87 -2.34
CA THR A 401 -9.98 16.53 -1.26
C THR A 401 -11.05 15.58 -1.80
N ALA A 402 -11.19 14.44 -1.13
CA ALA A 402 -12.29 13.51 -1.33
C ALA A 402 -13.33 13.69 -0.22
N VAL A 403 -14.57 13.95 -0.60
CA VAL A 403 -15.71 14.09 0.33
C VAL A 403 -16.85 13.21 -0.17
N ASN A 404 -17.36 12.39 0.73
CA ASN A 404 -18.64 11.73 0.53
C ASN A 404 -19.64 12.29 1.54
N ALA A 405 -20.84 12.66 1.05
CA ALA A 405 -21.90 13.19 1.88
C ALA A 405 -23.04 12.16 1.92
N VAL A 406 -23.20 11.48 3.05
CA VAL A 406 -24.18 10.40 3.21
C VAL A 406 -25.15 10.74 4.34
N TRP A 407 -26.45 10.63 4.05
CA TRP A 407 -27.49 10.78 5.04
C TRP A 407 -27.76 9.47 5.80
N LYS A 408 -27.75 9.56 7.12
CA LYS A 408 -28.18 8.49 8.03
C LYS A 408 -29.33 9.02 8.91
N GLY A 409 -30.55 8.71 8.50
CA GLY A 409 -31.74 9.39 9.05
C GLY A 409 -31.68 10.91 8.79
N ASN A 410 -31.71 11.74 9.83
CA ASN A 410 -31.61 13.20 9.74
C ASN A 410 -30.17 13.72 9.93
N THR A 411 -29.16 12.85 9.95
CA THR A 411 -27.76 13.24 10.19
C THR A 411 -26.96 13.08 8.88
N LEU A 412 -26.28 14.14 8.48
CA LEU A 412 -25.31 14.14 7.41
C LEU A 412 -23.92 13.76 7.95
N LEU A 413 -23.29 12.78 7.35
CA LEU A 413 -21.94 12.33 7.69
C LEU A 413 -20.96 12.76 6.57
N THR A 414 -19.88 13.42 6.98
CA THR A 414 -18.81 13.90 6.08
C THR A 414 -17.44 13.58 6.70
N PRO A 415 -17.02 12.30 6.68
CA PRO A 415 -15.76 11.89 7.30
C PRO A 415 -14.54 12.40 6.53
N LEU A 416 -13.47 12.73 7.25
CA LEU A 416 -12.20 13.25 6.75
C LEU A 416 -11.03 12.72 7.60
N GLY A 417 -9.87 12.50 6.99
CA GLY A 417 -8.62 12.25 7.72
C GLY A 417 -7.83 11.01 7.26
N GLY A 418 -6.58 10.87 7.70
CA GLY A 418 -5.71 9.71 7.46
C GLY A 418 -4.23 9.95 7.70
N GLY A 419 -3.42 8.90 7.58
CA GLY A 419 -1.97 8.93 7.72
C GLY A 419 -1.33 7.55 7.67
N ILE A 420 0.01 7.54 7.60
CA ILE A 420 0.83 6.36 7.86
C ILE A 420 1.86 6.76 8.91
N HIS A 421 2.11 5.87 9.87
CA HIS A 421 3.05 6.12 10.93
C HIS A 421 3.87 4.87 11.20
N MET A 422 5.14 4.89 10.76
CA MET A 422 6.05 3.78 10.90
C MET A 422 7.20 4.14 11.86
N GLN A 423 7.43 3.31 12.85
CA GLN A 423 8.56 3.38 13.75
C GLN A 423 9.32 2.04 13.72
N PRO A 424 10.09 1.76 12.67
CA PRO A 424 10.69 0.45 12.42
C PRO A 424 11.50 -0.10 13.61
N ARG A 425 12.23 0.76 14.33
CA ARG A 425 12.98 0.37 15.52
C ARG A 425 12.13 -0.12 16.69
N GLN A 426 10.84 0.19 16.71
CA GLN A 426 9.95 -0.38 17.74
C GLN A 426 9.68 -1.87 17.54
N ALA A 427 9.75 -2.36 16.29
CA ALA A 427 9.68 -3.80 16.02
C ALA A 427 10.89 -4.56 16.60
N LEU A 428 12.02 -3.86 16.77
CA LEU A 428 13.29 -4.40 17.22
C LEU A 428 13.56 -4.17 18.72
N ARG A 429 12.56 -3.73 19.48
CA ARG A 429 12.70 -3.58 20.93
C ARG A 429 12.67 -4.94 21.61
N SER A 430 13.50 -5.12 22.64
CA SER A 430 13.63 -6.39 23.38
C SER A 430 12.30 -6.91 23.94
N ASP A 431 11.35 -6.02 24.29
CA ASP A 431 10.01 -6.37 24.78
C ASP A 431 9.04 -6.80 23.66
N ARG A 432 9.43 -6.68 22.39
CA ARG A 432 8.67 -7.04 21.20
C ARG A 432 9.28 -8.19 20.40
N LEU A 433 10.53 -8.52 20.67
CA LEU A 433 11.23 -9.60 20.00
C LEU A 433 10.78 -10.95 20.51
N VAL A 434 10.61 -11.88 19.61
CA VAL A 434 10.47 -13.30 19.91
C VAL A 434 11.87 -13.90 19.81
N SER A 435 12.43 -14.32 20.96
CA SER A 435 13.71 -15.05 20.94
C SER A 435 13.48 -16.42 20.33
N GLU A 436 14.30 -16.76 19.36
CA GLU A 436 14.26 -18.08 18.75
C GLU A 436 14.92 -19.10 19.71
N THR A 437 14.20 -20.18 19.99
CA THR A 437 14.67 -21.23 20.88
C THR A 437 14.96 -22.55 20.17
N ASP A 438 14.56 -22.67 18.91
CA ASP A 438 14.65 -23.90 18.11
C ASP A 438 15.74 -23.87 17.01
N GLY A 439 16.45 -22.74 16.85
CA GLY A 439 17.51 -22.58 15.86
C GLY A 439 17.02 -22.65 14.40
N ALA A 440 15.73 -22.43 14.15
CA ALA A 440 15.16 -22.55 12.80
C ALA A 440 15.73 -21.51 11.84
N SER A 441 15.97 -20.28 12.30
CA SER A 441 16.61 -19.23 11.47
C SER A 441 18.07 -19.55 11.18
N ASP A 442 18.80 -20.16 12.13
CA ASP A 442 20.18 -20.58 11.92
C ASP A 442 20.26 -21.72 10.90
N ALA A 443 19.35 -22.69 10.96
CA ALA A 443 19.27 -23.75 9.95
C ALA A 443 18.99 -23.17 8.54
N VAL A 444 18.06 -22.22 8.43
CA VAL A 444 17.78 -21.53 7.15
C VAL A 444 18.98 -20.71 6.71
N LYS A 445 19.68 -20.01 7.63
CA LYS A 445 20.89 -19.24 7.35
C LYS A 445 22.00 -20.14 6.79
N GLN A 446 22.24 -21.31 7.37
CA GLN A 446 23.22 -22.26 6.88
C GLN A 446 22.89 -22.77 5.45
N LEU A 447 21.63 -23.10 5.19
CA LEU A 447 21.17 -23.50 3.86
C LEU A 447 21.22 -22.35 2.85
N ALA A 448 21.16 -21.13 3.33
CA ALA A 448 21.19 -19.90 2.53
C ALA A 448 22.60 -19.28 2.44
N ALA A 449 23.65 -19.95 2.90
CA ALA A 449 25.00 -19.40 2.90
C ALA A 449 25.50 -19.08 1.48
N PRO A 450 26.23 -17.97 1.27
CA PRO A 450 26.75 -17.54 -0.03
C PRO A 450 28.01 -18.35 -0.43
N ALA A 451 28.00 -19.66 -0.17
CA ALA A 451 29.08 -20.55 -0.57
C ALA A 451 29.09 -20.75 -2.08
N ASP A 452 30.28 -20.79 -2.67
CA ASP A 452 30.51 -21.14 -4.08
C ASP A 452 29.79 -20.27 -5.12
N LEU A 453 29.48 -19.01 -4.80
CA LEU A 453 28.92 -18.06 -5.75
C LEU A 453 29.96 -17.66 -6.80
N ALA A 454 29.56 -17.59 -8.04
CA ALA A 454 30.40 -17.10 -9.14
C ALA A 454 30.77 -15.62 -8.91
N GLU A 455 31.88 -15.18 -9.51
CA GLU A 455 32.28 -13.78 -9.49
C GLU A 455 31.18 -12.90 -10.09
N GLY A 456 30.79 -11.83 -9.38
CA GLY A 456 29.71 -10.94 -9.79
C GLY A 456 28.28 -11.45 -9.52
N GLN A 457 28.11 -12.67 -9.01
CA GLN A 457 26.82 -13.18 -8.59
C GLN A 457 26.42 -12.59 -7.25
N TRP A 458 25.21 -12.00 -7.20
CA TRP A 458 24.69 -11.29 -6.03
C TRP A 458 23.36 -11.84 -5.53
N TRP A 459 22.77 -12.81 -6.23
CA TRP A 459 21.57 -13.53 -5.80
C TRP A 459 21.68 -15.05 -6.12
N TRP A 460 20.93 -15.86 -5.38
CA TRP A 460 20.84 -17.32 -5.55
C TRP A 460 19.55 -17.88 -4.93
N ASP A 461 19.17 -19.08 -5.29
CA ASP A 461 18.02 -19.83 -4.77
C ASP A 461 18.41 -20.89 -3.73
#